data_fd0ac1aca510fbeaf8e237d622855de9
#
_entry.id   fd0ac1aca510fbeaf8e237d622855de9
#
_cell.length_a   1.000
_cell.length_b   1.000
_cell.length_c   1.000
_cell.angle_alpha   90.00
_cell.angle_beta   90.00
_cell.angle_gamma   90.00
#
_symmetry.space_group_name_H-M   'P 1'
#
loop_
_entity.id
_entity.type
_entity.pdbx_description
1 polymer ?
#
loop_
_entity_poly.entity_id
_entity_poly.type
_entity_poly.pdbx_seq_one_letter_code
_entity_poly.pdbx_strand_id
1 'polypeptide(L)'
;MQVPNLFSGYSFTLLKSYKFNHRMKFLPLRILIAWMLFVHTADFLSAQTVTGQEYLDSDIAERFSKMDRRSNWEYVRSRLLLFTTFHTQGMANVNGTWYLSTVEIMEHTTPIVDNPDVDRTPGQGRGYLIAYNENGDKIGETVLGDGDIYHPGGIDSDGSYIWVPVGEYRPGSRSIIYRVDAETLEAHEVFHFPDHIGALVRDTEKNRLIGYSWGSRRIYEWPLDDSLNLLHAPNGEHPHYILNPQHYIDYQDCQFLGGALALCSGISNYSDPGGLYFSLGGIDLIDLDTLRPLHQFPVELFTGGDQPRVMTQNPFFAEKSGCGLRFHFIPEDDVSRHYVFEVCTE
;
A
#
# COMPACT_ATOMS: atom_id res chain seq x y z
N MET A 1 32.62 19.80 -38.62
CA MET A 1 32.53 18.46 -39.23
C MET A 1 31.08 18.10 -39.42
N GLN A 2 30.70 17.83 -40.67
CA GLN A 2 29.33 17.71 -41.15
C GLN A 2 28.62 16.43 -40.73
N VAL A 3 27.34 16.56 -40.48
CA VAL A 3 26.38 15.46 -40.29
C VAL A 3 25.79 15.09 -41.66
N PRO A 4 25.61 13.82 -42.01
CA PRO A 4 24.77 13.45 -43.15
C PRO A 4 23.37 13.02 -42.75
N ASN A 5 22.39 13.60 -43.40
CA ASN A 5 20.99 13.16 -43.50
C ASN A 5 20.86 11.88 -44.34
N LEU A 6 19.97 10.99 -43.94
CA LEU A 6 19.43 9.93 -44.78
C LEU A 6 17.91 9.77 -44.53
N PHE A 7 17.14 10.32 -45.47
CA PHE A 7 15.73 9.98 -45.71
C PHE A 7 15.62 8.97 -46.85
N SER A 8 14.82 7.93 -46.68
CA SER A 8 14.02 7.22 -47.71
C SER A 8 13.13 6.25 -46.93
N GLY A 9 11.81 6.20 -47.02
CA GLY A 9 10.97 6.18 -48.20
C GLY A 9 10.21 4.87 -48.13
N TYR A 10 8.96 4.82 -47.58
CA TYR A 10 8.09 3.65 -47.70
C TYR A 10 6.74 4.01 -48.31
N SER A 11 6.44 3.22 -49.33
CA SER A 11 5.36 3.27 -50.29
C SER A 11 4.02 2.76 -49.67
N PHE A 12 2.95 3.45 -50.03
CA PHE A 12 1.56 3.02 -49.79
C PHE A 12 1.13 1.90 -50.75
N THR A 13 0.49 0.85 -50.23
CA THR A 13 -0.21 -0.13 -51.08
C THR A 13 -1.70 -0.20 -50.69
N LEU A 14 -2.52 -0.10 -51.69
CA LEU A 14 -3.97 0.02 -51.71
C LEU A 14 -4.73 -1.21 -51.20
N LEU A 15 -5.79 -0.95 -50.45
CA LEU A 15 -6.82 -1.92 -50.01
C LEU A 15 -7.81 -2.22 -51.16
N LYS A 16 -8.03 -3.51 -51.41
CA LYS A 16 -9.12 -4.04 -52.24
C LYS A 16 -10.39 -4.22 -51.43
N SER A 17 -11.48 -3.69 -51.95
CA SER A 17 -12.85 -3.83 -51.47
C SER A 17 -13.45 -5.18 -51.80
N TYR A 18 -14.07 -5.83 -50.84
CA TYR A 18 -14.94 -7.01 -51.04
C TYR A 18 -16.41 -6.60 -50.87
N LYS A 19 -17.21 -6.94 -51.90
CA LYS A 19 -18.68 -6.81 -51.90
C LYS A 19 -19.30 -8.07 -51.30
N PHE A 20 -20.17 -7.92 -50.32
CA PHE A 20 -21.00 -8.95 -49.79
C PHE A 20 -22.42 -8.88 -50.38
N ASN A 21 -22.90 -10.01 -50.94
CA ASN A 21 -24.25 -10.14 -51.50
C ASN A 21 -25.15 -10.80 -50.44
N HIS A 22 -26.20 -10.15 -50.01
CA HIS A 22 -27.24 -10.69 -49.17
C HIS A 22 -28.41 -11.26 -49.95
N ARG A 23 -28.78 -12.50 -49.67
CA ARG A 23 -30.15 -12.99 -49.89
C ARG A 23 -30.69 -13.52 -48.58
N MET A 24 -31.64 -12.81 -47.98
CA MET A 24 -32.43 -13.30 -46.85
C MET A 24 -33.60 -14.11 -47.35
N LYS A 25 -33.79 -15.30 -46.77
CA LYS A 25 -35.03 -16.09 -46.87
C LYS A 25 -35.83 -15.97 -45.56
N PHE A 26 -37.05 -15.49 -45.68
CA PHE A 26 -38.01 -15.40 -44.54
C PHE A 26 -38.54 -16.78 -44.17
N LEU A 27 -38.55 -17.08 -42.85
CA LEU A 27 -39.24 -18.23 -42.23
C LEU A 27 -40.41 -17.70 -41.36
N PRO A 28 -41.57 -18.37 -41.30
CA PRO A 28 -42.82 -17.78 -40.82
C PRO A 28 -42.95 -17.73 -39.28
N LEU A 29 -43.53 -16.64 -38.87
CA LEU A 29 -43.82 -16.12 -37.53
C LEU A 29 -44.92 -16.90 -36.81
N ARG A 30 -44.71 -18.17 -36.37
CA ARG A 30 -45.70 -18.88 -35.53
C ARG A 30 -45.14 -19.79 -34.42
N ILE A 31 -43.82 -19.76 -34.12
CA ILE A 31 -43.21 -20.56 -33.04
C ILE A 31 -42.48 -19.73 -32.00
N LEU A 32 -42.67 -18.41 -31.97
CA LEU A 32 -41.91 -17.51 -31.10
C LEU A 32 -42.66 -17.01 -29.87
N ILE A 33 -43.86 -17.54 -29.56
CA ILE A 33 -44.66 -17.07 -28.39
C ILE A 33 -44.62 -18.04 -27.20
N ALA A 34 -44.12 -19.27 -27.36
CA ALA A 34 -44.08 -20.24 -26.26
C ALA A 34 -42.75 -20.28 -25.47
N TRP A 35 -41.74 -19.50 -25.88
CA TRP A 35 -40.43 -19.44 -25.20
C TRP A 35 -40.18 -18.14 -24.42
N MET A 36 -41.07 -17.16 -24.48
CA MET A 36 -40.93 -15.90 -23.75
C MET A 36 -41.58 -15.87 -22.34
N LEU A 37 -42.17 -16.96 -21.89
CA LEU A 37 -42.82 -17.06 -20.58
C LEU A 37 -42.08 -17.94 -19.57
N PHE A 38 -40.88 -18.48 -19.91
CA PHE A 38 -40.09 -19.34 -19.00
C PHE A 38 -38.70 -18.84 -18.68
N VAL A 39 -38.33 -17.61 -19.11
CA VAL A 39 -37.01 -17.01 -18.84
C VAL A 39 -37.09 -15.81 -17.84
N HIS A 40 -38.26 -15.52 -17.29
CA HIS A 40 -38.44 -14.35 -16.39
C HIS A 40 -38.55 -14.66 -14.90
N THR A 41 -38.15 -15.87 -14.46
CA THR A 41 -38.18 -16.20 -13.02
C THR A 41 -36.84 -16.75 -12.46
N ALA A 42 -35.74 -16.69 -13.21
CA ALA A 42 -34.44 -17.18 -12.72
C ALA A 42 -33.35 -16.11 -12.59
N ASP A 43 -33.59 -14.87 -13.03
CA ASP A 43 -32.56 -13.79 -12.97
C ASP A 43 -32.81 -12.75 -11.88
N PHE A 44 -33.61 -13.05 -10.85
CA PHE A 44 -33.89 -12.11 -9.77
C PHE A 44 -33.21 -12.44 -8.44
N LEU A 45 -32.18 -13.30 -8.44
CA LEU A 45 -31.43 -13.65 -7.22
C LEU A 45 -29.94 -13.80 -7.47
N SER A 46 -29.33 -12.82 -8.12
CA SER A 46 -27.90 -12.52 -7.94
C SER A 46 -27.66 -11.04 -8.28
N ALA A 47 -28.39 -10.16 -7.63
CA ALA A 47 -27.78 -8.89 -7.27
C ALA A 47 -26.76 -9.25 -6.19
N GLN A 48 -25.56 -9.63 -6.61
CA GLN A 48 -24.42 -9.52 -5.74
C GLN A 48 -24.46 -8.07 -5.24
N THR A 49 -24.66 -7.92 -3.96
CA THR A 49 -24.25 -6.70 -3.25
C THR A 49 -22.75 -6.57 -3.53
N VAL A 50 -22.41 -5.80 -4.56
CA VAL A 50 -21.11 -5.18 -4.67
C VAL A 50 -20.98 -4.47 -3.33
N THR A 51 -20.15 -4.99 -2.45
CA THR A 51 -19.92 -4.39 -1.14
C THR A 51 -19.45 -2.98 -1.45
N GLY A 52 -20.01 -1.97 -0.79
CA GLY A 52 -19.73 -0.55 -1.09
C GLY A 52 -18.25 -0.16 -0.97
N GLN A 53 -17.40 -1.07 -0.54
CA GLN A 53 -15.96 -0.96 -0.41
C GLN A 53 -15.25 -0.97 -1.79
N GLU A 54 -15.55 -1.91 -2.69
CA GLU A 54 -14.93 -1.97 -4.03
C GLU A 54 -15.17 -0.71 -4.88
N TYR A 55 -16.32 -0.04 -4.67
CA TYR A 55 -16.64 1.20 -5.40
C TYR A 55 -15.93 2.43 -4.80
N LEU A 56 -15.57 2.38 -3.51
CA LEU A 56 -14.90 3.48 -2.80
C LEU A 56 -13.42 3.55 -3.15
N ASP A 57 -12.76 2.44 -3.37
CA ASP A 57 -11.31 2.38 -3.51
C ASP A 57 -10.85 2.83 -4.92
N SER A 58 -11.58 2.49 -5.98
CA SER A 58 -11.31 3.03 -7.33
C SER A 58 -11.48 4.55 -7.41
N ASP A 59 -12.40 5.12 -6.63
CA ASP A 59 -12.66 6.57 -6.53
C ASP A 59 -11.50 7.29 -5.81
N ILE A 60 -10.84 6.66 -4.83
CA ILE A 60 -9.65 7.23 -4.17
C ILE A 60 -8.52 7.42 -5.18
N ALA A 61 -8.22 6.41 -5.99
CA ALA A 61 -7.17 6.49 -7.02
C ALA A 61 -7.47 7.58 -8.07
N GLU A 62 -8.72 7.69 -8.53
CA GLU A 62 -9.13 8.73 -9.47
C GLU A 62 -8.97 10.13 -8.87
N ARG A 63 -9.41 10.34 -7.62
CA ARG A 63 -9.29 11.62 -6.91
C ARG A 63 -7.84 11.96 -6.64
N PHE A 64 -7.02 10.99 -6.22
CA PHE A 64 -5.60 11.19 -6.01
C PHE A 64 -4.88 11.60 -7.29
N SER A 65 -5.23 11.02 -8.43
CA SER A 65 -4.65 11.37 -9.73
C SER A 65 -4.92 12.82 -10.17
N LYS A 66 -5.93 13.48 -9.58
CA LYS A 66 -6.25 14.89 -9.84
C LYS A 66 -5.46 15.85 -8.95
N MET A 67 -4.80 15.33 -7.90
CA MET A 67 -3.99 16.18 -7.02
C MET A 67 -2.74 16.66 -7.76
N ASP A 68 -2.44 17.94 -7.62
CA ASP A 68 -1.25 18.58 -8.16
C ASP A 68 -0.69 19.59 -7.15
N ARG A 69 0.44 20.22 -7.48
CA ARG A 69 1.11 21.21 -6.62
C ARG A 69 0.26 22.44 -6.24
N ARG A 70 -0.95 22.59 -6.78
CA ARG A 70 -1.93 23.65 -6.43
C ARG A 70 -2.98 23.13 -5.46
N SER A 71 -3.01 21.83 -5.23
CA SER A 71 -3.90 21.22 -4.24
C SER A 71 -3.57 21.74 -2.86
N ASN A 72 -4.59 22.21 -2.14
CA ASN A 72 -4.43 22.75 -0.81
C ASN A 72 -4.79 21.73 0.24
N TRP A 73 -3.92 21.57 1.22
CA TRP A 73 -4.17 20.76 2.40
C TRP A 73 -4.97 21.56 3.43
N GLU A 74 -6.15 21.09 3.76
CA GLU A 74 -6.95 21.65 4.84
C GLU A 74 -6.77 20.81 6.11
N TYR A 75 -6.30 21.42 7.19
CA TYR A 75 -6.24 20.77 8.49
C TYR A 75 -7.65 20.57 9.02
N VAL A 76 -8.06 19.32 9.25
CA VAL A 76 -9.36 18.96 9.80
C VAL A 76 -9.30 18.86 11.32
N ARG A 77 -8.40 18.04 11.84
CA ARG A 77 -8.22 17.80 13.29
C ARG A 77 -6.90 17.10 13.58
N SER A 78 -6.50 17.10 14.85
CA SER A 78 -5.59 16.12 15.42
C SER A 78 -6.12 15.62 16.74
N ARG A 79 -5.82 14.38 17.07
CA ARG A 79 -6.24 13.74 18.31
C ARG A 79 -5.03 13.10 18.98
N LEU A 80 -4.82 13.41 20.25
CA LEU A 80 -3.81 12.72 21.06
C LEU A 80 -4.24 11.27 21.26
N LEU A 81 -3.35 10.32 21.01
CA LEU A 81 -3.54 8.93 21.37
C LEU A 81 -3.28 8.75 22.87
N LEU A 82 -4.19 8.07 23.57
CA LEU A 82 -4.20 7.97 25.03
C LEU A 82 -3.42 6.74 25.53
N PHE A 83 -2.39 6.35 24.77
CA PHE A 83 -1.47 5.27 25.06
C PHE A 83 -0.09 5.58 24.51
N THR A 84 0.94 4.90 24.98
CA THR A 84 2.29 5.04 24.39
C THR A 84 2.31 4.37 23.02
N THR A 85 2.66 5.14 22.00
CA THR A 85 2.68 4.68 20.60
C THR A 85 4.03 4.11 20.20
N PHE A 86 5.06 4.25 21.03
CA PHE A 86 6.42 3.86 20.69
C PHE A 86 6.88 4.46 19.35
N HIS A 87 7.69 3.75 18.57
CA HIS A 87 8.08 4.16 17.23
C HIS A 87 7.06 3.60 16.21
N THR A 88 6.20 4.47 15.70
CA THR A 88 5.07 4.15 14.82
C THR A 88 5.53 3.75 13.42
N GLN A 89 4.82 2.84 12.74
CA GLN A 89 5.24 2.32 11.43
C GLN A 89 4.15 2.33 10.36
N GLY A 90 3.00 1.74 10.61
CA GLY A 90 1.90 1.66 9.65
C GLY A 90 0.53 1.71 10.31
N MET A 91 -0.49 2.08 9.54
CA MET A 91 -1.88 2.10 10.01
C MET A 91 -2.85 1.50 9.01
N ALA A 92 -3.93 0.95 9.53
CA ALA A 92 -5.09 0.51 8.77
C ALA A 92 -6.38 0.87 9.51
N ASN A 93 -7.50 0.91 8.80
CA ASN A 93 -8.82 1.05 9.38
C ASN A 93 -9.72 -0.08 8.92
N VAL A 94 -10.37 -0.76 9.87
CA VAL A 94 -11.36 -1.79 9.58
C VAL A 94 -12.61 -1.49 10.39
N ASN A 95 -13.71 -1.18 9.70
CA ASN A 95 -15.02 -0.91 10.29
C ASN A 95 -14.98 0.16 11.43
N GLY A 96 -14.14 1.19 11.29
CA GLY A 96 -14.00 2.27 12.27
C GLY A 96 -13.04 1.97 13.43
N THR A 97 -12.46 0.77 13.50
CA THR A 97 -11.34 0.45 14.38
C THR A 97 -10.03 0.73 13.65
N TRP A 98 -9.18 1.50 14.28
CA TRP A 98 -7.84 1.81 13.79
C TRP A 98 -6.82 0.80 14.32
N TYR A 99 -5.89 0.40 13.47
CA TYR A 99 -4.77 -0.49 13.80
C TYR A 99 -3.47 0.26 13.53
N LEU A 100 -2.55 0.18 14.48
CA LEU A 100 -1.24 0.83 14.44
C LEU A 100 -0.16 -0.23 14.66
N SER A 101 0.68 -0.47 13.67
CA SER A 101 1.91 -1.23 13.88
C SER A 101 2.98 -0.32 14.48
N THR A 102 3.71 -0.82 15.46
CA THR A 102 4.67 -0.02 16.20
C THR A 102 5.72 -0.86 16.91
N VAL A 103 6.86 -0.27 17.26
CA VAL A 103 7.96 -0.97 17.94
C VAL A 103 8.47 -0.20 19.14
N GLU A 104 8.54 -0.88 20.28
CA GLU A 104 9.30 -0.44 21.45
C GLU A 104 10.77 -0.79 21.25
N ILE A 105 11.63 0.21 21.04
CA ILE A 105 13.07 0.01 20.91
C ILE A 105 13.71 0.03 22.28
N MET A 106 14.18 -1.14 22.75
CA MET A 106 14.84 -1.31 24.05
C MET A 106 16.36 -1.11 23.95
N GLU A 107 16.97 -1.50 22.82
CA GLU A 107 18.37 -1.27 22.50
C GLU A 107 18.50 -0.82 21.05
N HIS A 108 19.12 0.35 20.83
CA HIS A 108 19.33 0.85 19.48
C HIS A 108 20.32 0.03 18.68
N THR A 109 20.10 -0.04 17.38
CA THR A 109 21.07 -0.63 16.44
C THR A 109 22.37 0.19 16.45
N THR A 110 23.51 -0.49 16.32
CA THR A 110 24.84 0.16 16.22
C THR A 110 25.48 -0.17 14.88
N PRO A 111 26.12 0.81 14.20
CA PRO A 111 26.79 0.58 12.92
C PRO A 111 27.87 -0.51 13.00
N ILE A 112 27.96 -1.36 11.95
CA ILE A 112 29.02 -2.34 11.75
C ILE A 112 29.83 -1.89 10.54
N VAL A 113 31.12 -1.59 10.74
CA VAL A 113 31.95 -0.94 9.70
C VAL A 113 32.56 -1.94 8.71
N ASP A 114 32.77 -3.19 9.12
CA ASP A 114 33.56 -4.17 8.35
C ASP A 114 32.74 -5.36 7.80
N ASN A 115 31.43 -5.24 7.74
CA ASN A 115 30.56 -6.27 7.17
C ASN A 115 29.80 -5.72 5.95
N PRO A 116 30.04 -6.24 4.73
CA PRO A 116 29.36 -5.74 3.53
C PRO A 116 27.87 -6.16 3.46
N ASP A 117 27.45 -7.18 4.20
CA ASP A 117 26.11 -7.75 4.12
C ASP A 117 25.14 -7.11 5.12
N VAL A 118 25.66 -6.59 6.24
CA VAL A 118 24.88 -5.99 7.33
C VAL A 118 25.56 -4.71 7.78
N ASP A 119 24.87 -3.59 7.72
CA ASP A 119 25.41 -2.27 8.07
C ASP A 119 25.33 -1.96 9.58
N ARG A 120 24.55 -2.74 10.35
CA ARG A 120 24.32 -2.51 11.79
C ARG A 120 23.92 -3.78 12.54
N THR A 121 24.02 -3.72 13.87
CA THR A 121 23.50 -4.78 14.76
C THR A 121 21.96 -4.78 14.70
N PRO A 122 21.28 -5.89 15.05
CA PRO A 122 19.83 -5.93 15.09
C PRO A 122 19.23 -4.98 16.16
N GLY A 123 19.95 -4.64 17.23
CA GLY A 123 19.40 -4.01 18.42
C GLY A 123 18.50 -4.96 19.19
N GLN A 124 17.64 -4.43 20.06
CA GLN A 124 16.59 -5.18 20.76
C GLN A 124 15.31 -4.36 20.82
N GLY A 125 14.17 -5.02 20.71
CA GLY A 125 12.88 -4.35 20.76
C GLY A 125 11.73 -5.34 20.90
N ARG A 126 10.52 -4.78 20.84
CA ARG A 126 9.27 -5.54 20.85
C ARG A 126 8.30 -4.90 19.86
N GLY A 127 7.83 -5.68 18.92
CA GLY A 127 6.83 -5.26 17.93
C GLY A 127 5.42 -5.42 18.48
N TYR A 128 4.54 -4.50 18.09
CA TYR A 128 3.12 -4.53 18.47
C TYR A 128 2.23 -4.20 17.27
N LEU A 129 1.03 -4.77 17.28
CA LEU A 129 -0.13 -4.24 16.59
C LEU A 129 -1.11 -3.76 17.65
N ILE A 130 -1.45 -2.47 17.67
CA ILE A 130 -2.35 -1.85 18.64
C ILE A 130 -3.65 -1.48 17.94
N ALA A 131 -4.79 -1.94 18.47
CA ALA A 131 -6.11 -1.50 18.04
C ALA A 131 -6.59 -0.32 18.93
N TYR A 132 -7.15 0.73 18.32
CA TYR A 132 -7.68 1.89 19.01
C TYR A 132 -8.93 2.46 18.33
N ASN A 133 -9.72 3.22 19.11
CA ASN A 133 -10.96 3.81 18.63
C ASN A 133 -10.78 5.25 18.14
N GLU A 134 -11.85 5.80 17.57
CA GLU A 134 -11.93 7.20 17.13
C GLU A 134 -11.60 8.23 18.22
N ASN A 135 -11.73 7.87 19.51
CA ASN A 135 -11.40 8.75 20.63
C ASN A 135 -9.90 8.74 20.98
N GLY A 136 -9.12 7.86 20.37
CA GLY A 136 -7.71 7.65 20.69
C GLY A 136 -7.49 6.72 21.87
N ASP A 137 -8.52 5.99 22.34
CA ASP A 137 -8.40 5.00 23.40
C ASP A 137 -7.93 3.67 22.83
N LYS A 138 -6.96 3.04 23.47
CA LYS A 138 -6.54 1.67 23.13
C LYS A 138 -7.65 0.66 23.43
N ILE A 139 -8.01 -0.15 22.42
CA ILE A 139 -8.97 -1.24 22.55
C ILE A 139 -8.26 -2.55 22.92
N GLY A 140 -7.12 -2.81 22.29
CA GLY A 140 -6.33 -4.01 22.49
C GLY A 140 -4.98 -3.94 21.83
N GLU A 141 -4.17 -4.97 22.02
CA GLU A 141 -2.88 -5.10 21.36
C GLU A 141 -2.47 -6.57 21.25
N THR A 142 -1.61 -6.87 20.29
CA THR A 142 -0.89 -8.14 20.21
C THR A 142 0.59 -7.89 20.01
N VAL A 143 1.44 -8.75 20.58
CA VAL A 143 2.90 -8.71 20.39
C VAL A 143 3.26 -9.53 19.17
N LEU A 144 4.14 -8.99 18.34
CA LEU A 144 4.58 -9.62 17.10
C LEU A 144 6.10 -9.69 17.06
N GLY A 145 6.61 -10.76 16.45
CA GLY A 145 8.04 -10.99 16.24
C GLY A 145 8.60 -12.14 17.08
N ASP A 146 9.85 -12.49 16.79
CA ASP A 146 10.63 -13.54 17.47
C ASP A 146 12.11 -13.15 17.49
N GLY A 147 12.69 -13.06 18.69
CA GLY A 147 14.10 -12.72 18.89
C GLY A 147 14.48 -11.38 18.27
N ASP A 148 15.40 -11.41 17.31
CA ASP A 148 15.89 -10.21 16.59
C ASP A 148 14.87 -9.66 15.56
N ILE A 149 13.82 -10.42 15.23
CA ILE A 149 12.73 -10.02 14.34
C ILE A 149 11.65 -9.37 15.18
N TYR A 150 11.72 -8.05 15.38
CA TYR A 150 10.85 -7.32 16.30
C TYR A 150 10.31 -5.99 15.75
N HIS A 151 10.71 -5.61 14.52
CA HIS A 151 10.38 -4.32 13.92
C HIS A 151 9.25 -4.47 12.90
N PRO A 152 7.98 -4.24 13.27
CA PRO A 152 6.88 -4.18 12.32
C PRO A 152 7.12 -3.06 11.30
N GLY A 153 6.64 -3.24 10.09
CA GLY A 153 6.62 -2.22 9.04
C GLY A 153 5.22 -1.68 8.76
N GLY A 154 5.04 -1.07 7.58
CA GLY A 154 3.75 -0.62 7.06
C GLY A 154 2.81 -1.79 6.82
N ILE A 155 1.52 -1.59 7.09
CA ILE A 155 0.49 -2.63 7.14
C ILE A 155 -0.64 -2.36 6.16
N ASP A 156 -1.35 -3.42 5.78
CA ASP A 156 -2.57 -3.31 4.98
C ASP A 156 -3.64 -4.29 5.50
N SER A 157 -4.86 -4.18 5.01
CA SER A 157 -5.99 -4.98 5.47
C SER A 157 -6.81 -5.52 4.30
N ASP A 158 -7.38 -6.73 4.50
CA ASP A 158 -8.41 -7.29 3.61
C ASP A 158 -9.83 -7.17 4.20
N GLY A 159 -9.99 -6.39 5.27
CA GLY A 159 -11.26 -6.20 5.98
C GLY A 159 -11.53 -7.23 7.06
N SER A 160 -10.84 -8.38 7.06
CA SER A 160 -10.93 -9.42 8.10
C SER A 160 -9.63 -9.56 8.88
N TYR A 161 -8.52 -9.40 8.18
CA TYR A 161 -7.17 -9.51 8.74
C TYR A 161 -6.37 -8.25 8.49
N ILE A 162 -5.49 -7.94 9.44
CA ILE A 162 -4.42 -6.97 9.28
C ILE A 162 -3.15 -7.75 8.91
N TRP A 163 -2.52 -7.40 7.80
CA TRP A 163 -1.30 -8.03 7.30
C TRP A 163 -0.09 -7.21 7.74
N VAL A 164 0.79 -7.84 8.51
CA VAL A 164 1.88 -7.15 9.20
C VAL A 164 3.21 -7.81 8.86
N PRO A 165 4.14 -7.13 8.18
CA PRO A 165 5.51 -7.58 8.06
C PRO A 165 6.26 -7.19 9.35
N VAL A 166 7.03 -8.09 9.91
CA VAL A 166 7.92 -7.83 11.05
C VAL A 166 9.32 -8.24 10.68
N GLY A 167 10.25 -7.29 10.59
CA GLY A 167 11.64 -7.53 10.19
C GLY A 167 12.64 -7.38 11.35
N GLU A 168 13.90 -7.77 11.12
CA GLU A 168 15.01 -7.28 11.93
C GLU A 168 15.24 -5.81 11.58
N TYR A 169 15.64 -4.98 12.52
CA TYR A 169 15.82 -3.53 12.28
C TYR A 169 17.15 -3.23 11.54
N ARG A 170 17.31 -3.88 10.37
CA ARG A 170 18.49 -3.72 9.51
C ARG A 170 18.23 -4.25 8.08
N PRO A 171 18.93 -3.71 7.05
CA PRO A 171 18.80 -4.19 5.68
C PRO A 171 19.35 -5.62 5.51
N GLY A 172 18.89 -6.34 4.46
CA GLY A 172 19.39 -7.64 4.07
C GLY A 172 19.25 -8.71 5.14
N SER A 173 18.22 -8.61 5.99
CA SER A 173 18.00 -9.45 7.16
C SER A 173 16.87 -10.45 6.97
N ARG A 174 16.01 -10.63 7.96
CA ARG A 174 14.88 -11.58 7.93
C ARG A 174 13.59 -10.91 8.36
N SER A 175 12.47 -11.45 7.89
CA SER A 175 11.13 -11.03 8.32
C SER A 175 10.23 -12.22 8.56
N ILE A 176 9.20 -12.00 9.39
CA ILE A 176 8.02 -12.85 9.53
C ILE A 176 6.83 -12.05 9.03
N ILE A 177 6.01 -12.65 8.17
CA ILE A 177 4.76 -12.06 7.73
C ILE A 177 3.63 -12.66 8.55
N TYR A 178 2.89 -11.79 9.22
CA TYR A 178 1.72 -12.13 10.03
C TYR A 178 0.43 -11.74 9.33
N ARG A 179 -0.63 -12.51 9.58
CA ARG A 179 -2.01 -12.05 9.50
C ARG A 179 -2.59 -12.00 10.90
N VAL A 180 -3.18 -10.91 11.27
CA VAL A 180 -3.80 -10.70 12.58
C VAL A 180 -5.29 -10.51 12.40
N ASP A 181 -6.09 -11.34 13.05
CA ASP A 181 -7.55 -11.22 13.00
C ASP A 181 -8.00 -9.88 13.56
N ALA A 182 -8.78 -9.13 12.78
CA ALA A 182 -9.14 -7.76 13.12
C ALA A 182 -10.09 -7.66 14.33
N GLU A 183 -10.88 -8.70 14.63
CA GLU A 183 -11.82 -8.69 15.76
C GLU A 183 -11.15 -9.17 17.05
N THR A 184 -10.34 -10.23 16.96
CA THR A 184 -9.78 -10.92 18.14
C THR A 184 -8.36 -10.53 18.48
N LEU A 185 -7.63 -9.91 17.53
CA LEU A 185 -6.19 -9.65 17.57
C LEU A 185 -5.34 -10.92 17.69
N GLU A 186 -5.89 -12.08 17.32
CA GLU A 186 -5.13 -13.31 17.23
C GLU A 186 -4.16 -13.24 16.04
N ALA A 187 -2.87 -13.42 16.32
CA ALA A 187 -1.81 -13.36 15.32
C ALA A 187 -1.44 -14.74 14.81
N HIS A 188 -1.36 -14.89 13.50
CA HIS A 188 -0.91 -16.10 12.82
C HIS A 188 0.31 -15.80 11.96
N GLU A 189 1.39 -16.52 12.17
CA GLU A 189 2.54 -16.50 11.27
C GLU A 189 2.15 -17.17 9.95
N VAL A 190 2.33 -16.45 8.84
CA VAL A 190 2.05 -16.98 7.50
C VAL A 190 3.32 -17.57 6.91
N PHE A 191 4.44 -16.83 6.94
CA PHE A 191 5.73 -17.33 6.49
C PHE A 191 6.89 -16.47 7.00
N HIS A 192 8.11 -17.07 6.98
CA HIS A 192 9.39 -16.39 7.17
C HIS A 192 10.00 -16.04 5.82
N PHE A 193 10.68 -14.90 5.75
CA PHE A 193 11.27 -14.40 4.53
C PHE A 193 12.72 -13.94 4.74
N PRO A 194 13.68 -14.25 3.81
CA PRO A 194 15.10 -13.95 3.98
C PRO A 194 15.50 -12.54 3.50
N ASP A 195 14.65 -11.54 3.73
CA ASP A 195 14.96 -10.11 3.60
C ASP A 195 14.10 -9.30 4.58
N HIS A 196 14.52 -8.06 4.88
CA HIS A 196 13.70 -7.12 5.63
C HIS A 196 12.54 -6.66 4.76
N ILE A 197 11.31 -6.81 5.25
CA ILE A 197 10.10 -6.27 4.61
C ILE A 197 9.60 -5.10 5.45
N GLY A 198 9.71 -3.89 4.88
CA GLY A 198 9.38 -2.64 5.55
C GLY A 198 7.97 -2.13 5.32
N ALA A 199 7.28 -2.59 4.26
CA ALA A 199 5.87 -2.31 4.00
C ALA A 199 5.24 -3.44 3.19
N LEU A 200 3.93 -3.58 3.32
CA LEU A 200 3.17 -4.65 2.67
C LEU A 200 1.87 -4.12 2.08
N VAL A 201 1.46 -4.65 0.91
CA VAL A 201 0.16 -4.43 0.28
C VAL A 201 -0.57 -5.75 0.15
N ARG A 202 -1.85 -5.78 0.49
CA ARG A 202 -2.74 -6.92 0.35
C ARG A 202 -3.67 -6.76 -0.86
N ASP A 203 -3.24 -7.20 -2.03
CA ASP A 203 -4.09 -7.25 -3.22
C ASP A 203 -5.12 -8.39 -3.09
N THR A 204 -6.35 -8.02 -2.73
CA THR A 204 -7.44 -8.98 -2.50
C THR A 204 -8.03 -9.52 -3.80
N GLU A 205 -7.92 -8.80 -4.91
CA GLU A 205 -8.49 -9.20 -6.20
C GLU A 205 -7.67 -10.32 -6.85
N LYS A 206 -6.33 -10.23 -6.76
CA LYS A 206 -5.42 -11.25 -7.28
C LYS A 206 -4.93 -12.23 -6.22
N ASN A 207 -5.47 -12.09 -5.02
CA ASN A 207 -5.13 -12.91 -3.86
C ASN A 207 -3.63 -13.06 -3.65
N ARG A 208 -2.93 -11.92 -3.53
CA ARG A 208 -1.47 -11.85 -3.36
C ARG A 208 -1.06 -10.81 -2.33
N LEU A 209 0.17 -10.95 -1.85
CA LEU A 209 0.88 -9.93 -1.09
C LEU A 209 1.98 -9.32 -1.95
N ILE A 210 2.21 -8.03 -1.77
CA ILE A 210 3.35 -7.32 -2.36
C ILE A 210 4.12 -6.69 -1.22
N GLY A 211 5.40 -7.05 -1.10
CA GLY A 211 6.29 -6.57 -0.04
C GLY A 211 7.40 -5.68 -0.58
N TYR A 212 7.72 -4.63 0.18
CA TYR A 212 8.82 -3.72 -0.09
C TYR A 212 9.94 -3.94 0.91
N SER A 213 11.18 -4.13 0.44
CA SER A 213 12.34 -4.30 1.32
C SER A 213 12.75 -3.00 2.01
N TRP A 214 13.80 -3.06 2.82
CA TRP A 214 14.44 -1.87 3.42
C TRP A 214 14.66 -0.76 2.39
N GLY A 215 14.19 0.45 2.71
CA GLY A 215 14.21 1.59 1.79
C GLY A 215 13.45 1.35 0.49
N SER A 216 12.52 0.40 0.47
CA SER A 216 11.71 -0.01 -0.69
C SER A 216 12.52 -0.34 -1.97
N ARG A 217 13.78 -0.80 -1.82
CA ARG A 217 14.65 -1.04 -3.00
C ARG A 217 14.31 -2.30 -3.78
N ARG A 218 13.75 -3.33 -3.13
CA ARG A 218 13.31 -4.59 -3.74
C ARG A 218 11.82 -4.74 -3.54
N ILE A 219 11.13 -5.24 -4.57
CA ILE A 219 9.71 -5.54 -4.53
C ILE A 219 9.55 -7.04 -4.70
N TYR A 220 8.78 -7.64 -3.83
CA TYR A 220 8.46 -9.06 -3.79
C TYR A 220 6.97 -9.26 -4.00
N GLU A 221 6.61 -10.37 -4.63
CA GLU A 221 5.23 -10.76 -4.85
C GLU A 221 5.01 -12.20 -4.38
N TRP A 222 3.95 -12.42 -3.60
CA TRP A 222 3.60 -13.72 -3.05
C TRP A 222 2.12 -14.04 -3.29
N PRO A 223 1.81 -14.92 -4.27
CA PRO A 223 0.45 -15.44 -4.44
C PRO A 223 0.01 -16.25 -3.22
N LEU A 224 -1.26 -16.09 -2.83
CA LEU A 224 -1.88 -16.83 -1.74
C LEU A 224 -2.89 -17.84 -2.27
N ASP A 225 -3.12 -18.93 -1.52
CA ASP A 225 -4.22 -19.87 -1.75
C ASP A 225 -5.52 -19.35 -1.11
N ASP A 226 -6.63 -20.06 -1.32
CA ASP A 226 -7.95 -19.70 -0.76
C ASP A 226 -8.00 -19.74 0.77
N SER A 227 -7.02 -20.36 1.43
CA SER A 227 -6.86 -20.38 2.88
C SER A 227 -5.91 -19.28 3.39
N LEU A 228 -5.49 -18.37 2.50
CA LEU A 228 -4.57 -17.27 2.77
C LEU A 228 -3.17 -17.72 3.21
N ASN A 229 -2.72 -18.88 2.77
CA ASN A 229 -1.34 -19.33 2.89
C ASN A 229 -0.59 -19.08 1.58
N LEU A 230 0.75 -19.09 1.63
CA LEU A 230 1.52 -19.00 0.40
C LEU A 230 1.20 -20.14 -0.56
N LEU A 231 0.91 -19.81 -1.81
CA LEU A 231 0.71 -20.80 -2.87
C LEU A 231 2.01 -21.60 -3.14
N HIS A 232 3.16 -20.94 -2.99
CA HIS A 232 4.48 -21.55 -3.14
C HIS A 232 5.40 -21.05 -2.04
N ALA A 233 6.19 -21.96 -1.45
CA ALA A 233 7.20 -21.55 -0.47
C ALA A 233 8.16 -20.51 -1.09
N PRO A 234 8.63 -19.53 -0.32
CA PRO A 234 9.64 -18.58 -0.80
C PRO A 234 10.87 -19.36 -1.30
N ASN A 235 11.31 -19.06 -2.52
CA ASN A 235 12.39 -19.82 -3.16
C ASN A 235 13.76 -19.47 -2.55
N GLY A 236 14.27 -20.33 -1.65
CA GLY A 236 15.68 -20.36 -1.24
C GLY A 236 16.23 -19.10 -0.56
N GLU A 237 17.54 -19.05 -0.40
CA GLU A 237 18.26 -17.92 0.23
C GLU A 237 18.29 -16.64 -0.63
N HIS A 238 17.97 -16.74 -1.91
CA HIS A 238 17.95 -15.61 -2.86
C HIS A 238 16.61 -15.55 -3.60
N PRO A 239 15.56 -15.04 -2.96
CA PRO A 239 14.24 -14.92 -3.58
C PRO A 239 14.25 -13.96 -4.77
N HIS A 240 13.46 -14.28 -5.79
CA HIS A 240 13.28 -13.39 -6.94
C HIS A 240 12.65 -12.06 -6.48
N TYR A 241 13.20 -10.95 -6.94
CA TYR A 241 12.69 -9.61 -6.68
C TYR A 241 12.74 -8.75 -7.95
N ILE A 242 11.93 -7.71 -7.95
CA ILE A 242 11.98 -6.64 -8.93
C ILE A 242 12.64 -5.44 -8.26
N LEU A 243 13.60 -4.81 -8.93
CA LEU A 243 14.18 -3.57 -8.43
C LEU A 243 13.13 -2.46 -8.56
N ASN A 244 12.88 -1.78 -7.45
CA ASN A 244 12.03 -0.60 -7.47
C ASN A 244 12.76 0.50 -8.28
N PRO A 245 12.18 0.96 -9.41
CA PRO A 245 12.78 2.04 -10.21
C PRO A 245 12.66 3.41 -9.53
N GLN A 246 11.84 3.48 -8.48
CA GLN A 246 11.53 4.69 -7.77
C GLN A 246 12.59 5.00 -6.72
N HIS A 247 13.05 6.26 -6.69
CA HIS A 247 14.02 6.77 -5.74
C HIS A 247 13.56 8.10 -5.09
N TYR A 248 12.32 8.48 -5.33
CA TYR A 248 11.78 9.74 -4.82
C TYR A 248 11.53 9.68 -3.31
N ILE A 249 10.88 8.60 -2.85
CA ILE A 249 10.64 8.32 -1.43
C ILE A 249 10.91 6.84 -1.14
N ASP A 250 11.27 6.53 0.09
CA ASP A 250 11.29 5.18 0.62
C ASP A 250 9.93 4.91 1.25
N TYR A 251 9.18 3.95 0.69
CA TYR A 251 7.83 3.62 1.17
C TYR A 251 7.87 3.11 2.59
N GLN A 252 7.07 3.73 3.44
CA GLN A 252 6.94 3.40 4.86
C GLN A 252 5.64 2.67 5.13
N ASP A 253 4.54 3.08 4.49
CA ASP A 253 3.23 2.48 4.67
C ASP A 253 2.45 2.51 3.36
N CYS A 254 1.63 1.49 3.10
CA CYS A 254 0.89 1.34 1.85
C CYS A 254 -0.54 0.85 2.11
N GLN A 255 -1.44 1.22 1.21
CA GLN A 255 -2.86 0.85 1.25
C GLN A 255 -3.31 0.34 -0.12
N PHE A 256 -3.92 -0.83 -0.21
CA PHE A 256 -4.59 -1.33 -1.41
C PHE A 256 -5.87 -0.55 -1.69
N LEU A 257 -6.13 -0.23 -2.96
CA LEU A 257 -7.28 0.56 -3.40
C LEU A 257 -8.25 -0.19 -4.33
N GLY A 258 -8.04 -1.47 -4.59
CA GLY A 258 -8.74 -2.16 -5.66
C GLY A 258 -8.19 -1.83 -7.04
N GLY A 259 -8.64 -2.56 -8.09
CA GLY A 259 -8.23 -2.34 -9.48
C GLY A 259 -6.73 -2.49 -9.71
N ALA A 260 -6.05 -3.34 -8.93
CA ALA A 260 -4.60 -3.48 -8.93
C ALA A 260 -3.85 -2.16 -8.63
N LEU A 261 -4.40 -1.28 -7.80
CA LEU A 261 -3.83 0.00 -7.41
C LEU A 261 -3.54 0.06 -5.90
N ALA A 262 -2.47 0.76 -5.52
CA ALA A 262 -2.16 1.07 -4.13
C ALA A 262 -1.66 2.51 -3.99
N LEU A 263 -1.91 3.12 -2.82
CA LEU A 263 -1.19 4.30 -2.37
C LEU A 263 -0.07 3.89 -1.42
N CYS A 264 1.13 4.40 -1.64
CA CYS A 264 2.24 4.23 -0.72
C CYS A 264 2.78 5.59 -0.28
N SER A 265 2.87 5.83 1.01
CA SER A 265 3.48 7.00 1.59
C SER A 265 4.92 6.73 2.02
N GLY A 266 5.71 7.78 2.11
CA GLY A 266 7.10 7.63 2.57
C GLY A 266 7.87 8.94 2.62
N ILE A 267 9.17 8.79 2.84
CA ILE A 267 10.11 9.90 2.94
C ILE A 267 11.41 9.62 2.19
N SER A 268 12.11 10.70 1.86
CA SER A 268 13.53 10.66 1.55
C SER A 268 14.29 11.63 2.44
N ASN A 269 15.44 11.17 2.95
CA ASN A 269 16.30 11.94 3.82
C ASN A 269 17.49 12.51 3.03
N TYR A 270 17.77 13.78 3.23
CA TYR A 270 18.81 14.50 2.56
C TYR A 270 19.73 15.18 3.57
N SER A 271 21.01 15.31 3.21
CA SER A 271 21.96 16.16 3.90
C SER A 271 22.70 17.02 2.88
N ASP A 272 22.81 18.31 3.15
CA ASP A 272 23.63 19.17 2.32
C ASP A 272 25.12 19.08 2.73
N PRO A 273 26.06 19.60 1.92
CA PRO A 273 27.48 19.66 2.27
C PRO A 273 27.80 20.51 3.51
N GLY A 274 26.88 21.38 3.93
CA GLY A 274 26.97 22.18 5.16
C GLY A 274 26.50 21.45 6.41
N GLY A 275 25.95 20.23 6.27
CA GLY A 275 25.46 19.40 7.36
C GLY A 275 24.00 19.65 7.72
N LEU A 276 23.25 20.40 6.92
CA LEU A 276 21.80 20.53 7.09
C LEU A 276 21.17 19.20 6.72
N TYR A 277 20.43 18.61 7.66
CA TYR A 277 19.62 17.41 7.46
C TYR A 277 18.14 17.76 7.33
N PHE A 278 17.48 17.22 6.31
CA PHE A 278 16.05 17.43 6.11
C PHE A 278 15.40 16.21 5.43
N SER A 279 14.12 16.04 5.66
CA SER A 279 13.30 14.99 5.04
C SER A 279 12.26 15.59 4.11
N LEU A 280 12.03 14.95 2.97
CA LEU A 280 10.93 15.25 2.06
C LEU A 280 9.93 14.11 2.09
N GLY A 281 8.66 14.46 2.17
CA GLY A 281 7.55 13.50 2.16
C GLY A 281 6.94 13.33 0.79
N GLY A 282 6.21 12.25 0.62
CA GLY A 282 5.44 12.00 -0.59
C GLY A 282 4.47 10.86 -0.46
N ILE A 283 3.56 10.78 -1.43
CA ILE A 283 2.62 9.69 -1.64
C ILE A 283 2.65 9.34 -3.12
N ASP A 284 2.76 8.06 -3.43
CA ASP A 284 2.75 7.53 -4.79
C ASP A 284 1.51 6.65 -5.00
N LEU A 285 0.81 6.86 -6.12
CA LEU A 285 -0.16 5.91 -6.66
C LEU A 285 0.58 4.90 -7.52
N ILE A 286 0.47 3.63 -7.19
CA ILE A 286 1.23 2.54 -7.79
C ILE A 286 0.29 1.59 -8.53
N ASP A 287 0.64 1.24 -9.75
CA ASP A 287 0.08 0.10 -10.49
C ASP A 287 0.79 -1.18 -10.02
N LEU A 288 0.05 -2.06 -9.36
CA LEU A 288 0.56 -3.30 -8.78
C LEU A 288 0.84 -4.41 -9.83
N ASP A 289 0.41 -4.23 -11.08
CA ASP A 289 0.73 -5.17 -12.15
C ASP A 289 2.06 -4.86 -12.81
N THR A 290 2.36 -3.59 -12.94
CA THR A 290 3.64 -3.14 -13.49
C THR A 290 4.65 -2.78 -12.41
N LEU A 291 4.22 -2.67 -11.14
CA LEU A 291 4.98 -2.22 -9.97
C LEU A 291 5.64 -0.85 -10.20
N ARG A 292 4.90 0.04 -10.87
CA ARG A 292 5.38 1.39 -11.22
C ARG A 292 4.44 2.46 -10.70
N PRO A 293 4.99 3.61 -10.30
CA PRO A 293 4.17 4.75 -9.94
C PRO A 293 3.46 5.32 -11.18
N LEU A 294 2.16 5.55 -11.04
CA LEU A 294 1.31 6.23 -12.01
C LEU A 294 1.22 7.73 -11.74
N HIS A 295 1.22 8.10 -10.44
CA HIS A 295 1.18 9.47 -9.99
C HIS A 295 1.98 9.62 -8.71
N GLN A 296 2.75 10.71 -8.60
CA GLN A 296 3.63 11.00 -7.48
C GLN A 296 3.32 12.38 -6.93
N PHE A 297 3.05 12.46 -5.66
CA PHE A 297 2.64 13.71 -5.02
C PHE A 297 3.55 14.04 -3.82
N PRO A 298 4.38 15.11 -3.90
CA PRO A 298 5.15 15.61 -2.78
C PRO A 298 4.25 16.11 -1.66
N VAL A 299 4.54 15.72 -0.43
CA VAL A 299 3.80 16.15 0.77
C VAL A 299 4.70 17.06 1.60
N GLU A 300 4.33 18.33 1.71
CA GLU A 300 5.04 19.39 2.42
C GLU A 300 4.46 19.68 3.80
N LEU A 301 3.77 18.69 4.37
CA LEU A 301 3.16 18.81 5.70
C LEU A 301 4.14 18.35 6.78
N PHE A 302 4.24 19.16 7.83
CA PHE A 302 5.08 18.89 8.99
C PHE A 302 4.28 19.07 10.28
N THR A 303 4.70 18.34 11.33
CA THR A 303 4.22 18.62 12.69
C THR A 303 4.68 20.00 13.14
N GLY A 304 4.00 20.56 14.13
CA GLY A 304 4.49 21.78 14.81
C GLY A 304 5.66 21.49 15.74
N GLY A 305 6.25 22.58 16.30
CA GLY A 305 7.30 22.50 17.34
C GLY A 305 8.72 22.71 16.81
N ASP A 306 9.70 22.50 17.70
CA ASP A 306 11.11 22.80 17.42
C ASP A 306 11.82 21.72 16.58
N GLN A 307 11.24 20.53 16.50
CA GLN A 307 11.71 19.40 15.69
C GLN A 307 10.58 18.85 14.82
N PRO A 308 10.22 19.57 13.75
CA PRO A 308 9.12 19.17 12.91
C PRO A 308 9.41 17.85 12.19
N ARG A 309 8.43 16.95 12.19
CA ARG A 309 8.46 15.68 11.45
C ARG A 309 7.58 15.77 10.23
N VAL A 310 8.00 15.15 9.15
CA VAL A 310 7.18 15.01 7.93
C VAL A 310 5.97 14.14 8.22
N MET A 311 4.78 14.54 7.78
CA MET A 311 3.55 13.76 8.04
C MET A 311 3.62 12.34 7.47
N THR A 312 4.26 12.15 6.32
CA THR A 312 4.40 10.84 5.67
C THR A 312 5.59 10.01 6.17
N GLN A 313 6.14 10.35 7.33
CA GLN A 313 7.31 9.66 7.87
C GLN A 313 7.03 8.19 8.15
N ASN A 314 5.87 7.87 8.70
CA ASN A 314 5.46 6.51 9.08
C ASN A 314 3.98 6.28 8.75
N PRO A 315 3.05 6.01 9.70
CA PRO A 315 1.68 5.59 9.40
C PRO A 315 0.91 6.53 8.48
N PHE A 316 0.21 5.92 7.56
CA PHE A 316 -0.56 6.59 6.54
C PHE A 316 -1.86 5.83 6.25
N PHE A 317 -2.94 6.57 6.01
CA PHE A 317 -4.19 6.02 5.48
C PHE A 317 -4.94 7.10 4.69
N ALA A 318 -5.61 6.73 3.61
CA ALA A 318 -6.43 7.62 2.82
C ALA A 318 -7.86 7.10 2.73
N GLU A 319 -8.81 8.02 2.84
CA GLU A 319 -10.23 7.73 2.64
C GLU A 319 -10.89 8.80 1.79
N LYS A 320 -12.04 8.47 1.23
CA LYS A 320 -12.87 9.42 0.50
C LYS A 320 -13.49 10.44 1.44
N SER A 321 -13.51 11.71 1.03
CA SER A 321 -14.26 12.77 1.69
C SER A 321 -15.33 13.39 0.78
N GLY A 322 -16.10 14.30 1.32
CA GLY A 322 -17.20 14.95 0.58
C GLY A 322 -16.75 15.67 -0.69
N CYS A 323 -15.61 16.37 -0.68
CA CYS A 323 -15.08 17.12 -1.82
C CYS A 323 -13.79 16.53 -2.41
N GLY A 324 -13.28 15.44 -1.85
CA GLY A 324 -12.00 14.89 -2.31
C GLY A 324 -11.51 13.73 -1.48
N LEU A 325 -10.33 13.86 -0.92
CA LEU A 325 -9.68 12.83 -0.10
C LEU A 325 -9.37 13.34 1.29
N ARG A 326 -9.44 12.44 2.27
CA ARG A 326 -8.99 12.66 3.62
C ARG A 326 -7.81 11.76 3.90
N PHE A 327 -6.78 12.34 4.51
CA PHE A 327 -5.51 11.68 4.81
C PHE A 327 -5.28 11.67 6.31
N HIS A 328 -4.80 10.54 6.80
CA HIS A 328 -4.51 10.26 8.20
C HIS A 328 -3.03 9.99 8.36
N PHE A 329 -2.41 10.57 9.42
CA PHE A 329 -0.98 10.44 9.68
C PHE A 329 -0.71 10.37 11.19
N ILE A 330 0.33 9.60 11.58
CA ILE A 330 0.84 9.54 12.95
C ILE A 330 2.38 9.62 12.91
N PRO A 331 2.97 10.80 12.66
CA PRO A 331 4.42 10.92 12.40
C PRO A 331 5.28 10.95 13.67
N GLU A 332 4.70 11.03 14.86
CA GLU A 332 5.42 11.16 16.12
C GLU A 332 5.67 9.79 16.77
N ASP A 333 6.64 9.75 17.69
CA ASP A 333 6.94 8.59 18.51
C ASP A 333 6.46 8.83 19.96
N ASP A 334 6.22 7.75 20.71
CA ASP A 334 5.86 7.68 22.12
C ASP A 334 4.57 8.41 22.49
N VAL A 335 4.48 9.70 22.25
CA VAL A 335 3.34 10.56 22.53
C VAL A 335 2.86 11.16 21.21
N SER A 336 2.02 10.44 20.52
CA SER A 336 1.62 10.73 19.15
C SER A 336 0.23 11.31 19.04
N ARG A 337 0.04 12.07 17.96
CA ARG A 337 -1.27 12.54 17.52
C ARG A 337 -1.65 11.87 16.21
N HIS A 338 -2.91 11.51 16.10
CA HIS A 338 -3.53 11.13 14.84
C HIS A 338 -4.01 12.41 14.15
N TYR A 339 -3.28 12.84 13.12
CA TYR A 339 -3.58 14.01 12.30
C TYR A 339 -4.48 13.64 11.15
N VAL A 340 -5.38 14.56 10.82
CA VAL A 340 -6.32 14.41 9.70
C VAL A 340 -6.30 15.68 8.87
N PHE A 341 -6.02 15.51 7.58
CA PHE A 341 -6.05 16.56 6.57
C PHE A 341 -7.02 16.18 5.45
N GLU A 342 -7.53 17.17 4.76
CA GLU A 342 -8.42 16.98 3.62
C GLU A 342 -7.91 17.77 2.42
N VAL A 343 -8.06 17.18 1.22
CA VAL A 343 -7.77 17.83 -0.06
C VAL A 343 -8.98 17.70 -0.95
N CYS A 344 -9.57 18.84 -1.36
CA CYS A 344 -10.64 18.86 -2.34
C CYS A 344 -10.07 18.69 -3.74
N THR A 345 -10.63 17.76 -4.51
CA THR A 345 -10.18 17.39 -5.87
C THR A 345 -11.24 17.61 -6.95
N GLU A 346 -12.34 18.27 -6.59
CA GLU A 346 -13.43 18.65 -7.51
C GLU A 346 -13.14 19.95 -8.26
#